data_a93969b836de7c92162b147ab84a77a3
#
_entry.id   a93969b836de7c92162b147ab84a77a3
#
_cell.length_a   1.000
_cell.length_b   1.000
_cell.length_c   1.000
_cell.angle_alpha   90.00
_cell.angle_beta   90.00
_cell.angle_gamma   90.00
#
_symmetry.space_group_name_H-M   'P 1'
#
loop_
_entity.id
_entity.type
_entity.pdbx_description
1 polymer ?
#
loop_
_entity_poly.entity_id
_entity_poly.type
_entity_poly.pdbx_seq_one_letter_code
_entity_poly.pdbx_strand_id
1 'polypeptide(L)'
;MQKVLIIEDDHFSARRLKRLIMDIDDTIDVHGPLKSVVEVTEELAANNDYDLIFSDIRLADSDVFEAFRKVMPQSFVIFTTAYDEYAMEAIKNNGLDYLMKPIDAGELRAAIGKLRFNRYAQQSA
;
A
#
# COMPACT_ATOMS: atom_id res chain seq x y z
N MET A 1 -0.20 8.10 15.94
CA MET A 1 -0.23 6.72 15.44
C MET A 1 -0.52 6.73 13.96
N GLN A 2 0.25 5.99 13.18
CA GLN A 2 -0.01 5.85 11.74
C GLN A 2 -1.03 4.76 11.49
N LYS A 3 -1.93 5.04 10.56
CA LYS A 3 -2.96 4.10 10.13
C LYS A 3 -2.62 3.61 8.72
N VAL A 4 -2.40 2.32 8.58
CA VAL A 4 -1.92 1.69 7.34
C VAL A 4 -2.95 0.66 6.87
N LEU A 5 -3.23 0.67 5.57
CA LEU A 5 -4.12 -0.31 4.94
C LEU A 5 -3.32 -1.23 4.05
N ILE A 6 -3.60 -2.53 4.13
CA ILE A 6 -3.04 -3.54 3.22
C ILE A 6 -4.14 -4.01 2.27
N ILE A 7 -3.84 -3.95 0.98
CA ILE A 7 -4.70 -4.47 -0.09
C ILE A 7 -3.93 -5.60 -0.77
N GLU A 8 -4.34 -6.83 -0.54
CA GLU A 8 -3.65 -8.03 -1.00
C GLU A 8 -4.57 -9.23 -0.94
N ASP A 9 -4.74 -9.94 -2.04
CA ASP A 9 -5.60 -11.12 -2.09
C ASP A 9 -4.91 -12.42 -1.66
N ASP A 10 -3.58 -12.45 -1.65
CA ASP A 10 -2.83 -13.61 -1.17
C ASP A 10 -2.63 -13.54 0.34
N HIS A 11 -3.18 -14.52 1.04
CA HIS A 11 -3.15 -14.57 2.50
C HIS A 11 -1.72 -14.57 3.08
N PHE A 12 -0.82 -15.34 2.48
CA PHE A 12 0.56 -15.43 2.98
C PHE A 12 1.32 -14.13 2.77
N SER A 13 1.15 -13.49 1.62
CA SER A 13 1.78 -12.20 1.33
C SER A 13 1.28 -11.12 2.29
N ALA A 14 -0.01 -11.10 2.57
CA ALA A 14 -0.61 -10.14 3.50
C ALA A 14 -0.08 -10.33 4.92
N ARG A 15 0.00 -11.58 5.40
CA ARG A 15 0.52 -11.88 6.74
C ARG A 15 1.99 -11.51 6.87
N ARG A 16 2.77 -11.82 5.86
CA ARG A 16 4.20 -11.48 5.85
C ARG A 16 4.38 -9.95 5.91
N LEU A 17 3.65 -9.22 5.09
CA LEU A 17 3.75 -7.76 5.07
C LEU A 17 3.36 -7.16 6.43
N LYS A 18 2.27 -7.62 7.00
CA LYS A 18 1.84 -7.18 8.33
C LYS A 18 2.91 -7.42 9.39
N ARG A 19 3.53 -8.61 9.38
CA ARG A 19 4.60 -8.94 10.31
C ARG A 19 5.80 -8.01 10.14
N LEU A 20 6.20 -7.76 8.91
CA LEU A 20 7.34 -6.87 8.63
C LEU A 20 7.05 -5.44 9.10
N ILE A 21 5.84 -4.96 8.89
CA ILE A 21 5.44 -3.63 9.36
C ILE A 21 5.49 -3.57 10.90
N MET A 22 4.93 -4.56 11.57
CA MET A 22 4.90 -4.61 13.04
C MET A 22 6.29 -4.74 13.64
N ASP A 23 7.21 -5.42 12.95
CA ASP A 23 8.61 -5.51 13.38
C ASP A 23 9.33 -4.17 13.26
N ILE A 24 8.95 -3.34 12.31
CA ILE A 24 9.54 -2.02 12.13
C ILE A 24 9.01 -1.04 13.18
N ASP A 25 7.70 -1.06 13.42
CA ASP A 25 7.05 -0.17 14.37
C ASP A 25 5.73 -0.79 14.82
N ASP A 26 5.70 -1.29 16.05
CA ASP A 26 4.53 -1.97 16.60
C ASP A 26 3.41 -1.01 17.02
N THR A 27 3.63 0.30 16.91
CA THR A 27 2.59 1.30 17.17
C THR A 27 1.73 1.60 15.93
N ILE A 28 2.14 1.10 14.75
CA ILE A 28 1.36 1.28 13.52
C ILE A 28 0.05 0.48 13.62
N ASP A 29 -1.05 1.14 13.31
CA ASP A 29 -2.37 0.52 13.26
C ASP A 29 -2.61 -0.04 11.86
N VAL A 30 -2.49 -1.36 11.71
CA VAL A 30 -2.56 -2.04 10.42
C VAL A 30 -3.96 -2.61 10.20
N HIS A 31 -4.59 -2.22 9.10
CA HIS A 31 -5.91 -2.65 8.68
C HIS A 31 -5.84 -3.52 7.42
N GLY A 32 -6.83 -4.33 7.21
CA GLY A 32 -6.90 -5.26 6.09
C GLY A 32 -6.42 -6.66 6.47
N PRO A 33 -6.15 -7.54 5.50
CA PRO A 33 -6.10 -7.24 4.07
C PRO A 33 -7.47 -7.14 3.41
N LEU A 34 -7.60 -6.21 2.48
CA LEU A 34 -8.71 -6.19 1.54
C LEU A 34 -8.29 -6.99 0.31
N LYS A 35 -9.21 -7.76 -0.25
CA LYS A 35 -8.86 -8.79 -1.24
C LYS A 35 -9.42 -8.55 -2.63
N SER A 36 -10.34 -7.59 -2.78
CA SER A 36 -11.04 -7.36 -4.04
C SER A 36 -11.25 -5.89 -4.29
N VAL A 37 -11.48 -5.54 -5.56
CA VAL A 37 -11.84 -4.18 -5.96
C VAL A 37 -13.09 -3.71 -5.23
N VAL A 38 -14.07 -4.60 -5.06
CA VAL A 38 -15.32 -4.28 -4.36
C VAL A 38 -15.02 -3.89 -2.91
N GLU A 39 -14.23 -4.69 -2.21
CA GLU A 39 -13.86 -4.39 -0.81
C GLU A 39 -13.12 -3.07 -0.69
N VAL A 40 -12.18 -2.80 -1.59
CA VAL A 40 -11.39 -1.57 -1.58
C VAL A 40 -12.30 -0.36 -1.84
N THR A 41 -13.17 -0.44 -2.81
CA THR A 41 -14.09 0.64 -3.14
C THR A 41 -15.00 0.97 -1.96
N GLU A 42 -15.58 -0.06 -1.33
CA GLU A 42 -16.45 0.11 -0.17
C GLU A 42 -15.71 0.71 1.03
N GLU A 43 -14.50 0.21 1.30
CA GLU A 43 -13.71 0.68 2.44
C GLU A 43 -13.30 2.14 2.26
N LEU A 44 -12.76 2.51 1.11
CA LEU A 44 -12.31 3.88 0.87
C LEU A 44 -13.47 4.87 0.79
N ALA A 45 -14.64 4.42 0.35
CA ALA A 45 -15.84 5.26 0.38
C ALA A 45 -16.30 5.56 1.82
N ALA A 46 -16.10 4.61 2.74
CA ALA A 46 -16.47 4.76 4.15
C ALA A 46 -15.37 5.40 4.99
N ASN A 47 -14.11 5.02 4.75
CA ASN A 47 -12.95 5.43 5.54
C ASN A 47 -11.77 5.72 4.61
N ASN A 48 -11.49 6.99 4.35
CA ASN A 48 -10.38 7.39 3.46
C ASN A 48 -9.36 8.22 4.23
N ASP A 49 -9.11 7.83 5.48
CA ASP A 49 -8.24 8.55 6.41
C ASP A 49 -6.94 7.79 6.74
N TYR A 50 -6.54 6.89 5.85
CA TYR A 50 -5.29 6.16 6.00
C TYR A 50 -4.09 7.06 5.74
N ASP A 51 -2.99 6.78 6.43
CA ASP A 51 -1.73 7.50 6.21
C ASP A 51 -0.94 6.88 5.07
N LEU A 52 -1.05 5.58 4.89
CA LEU A 52 -0.31 4.83 3.89
C LEU A 52 -1.11 3.59 3.48
N ILE A 53 -1.10 3.29 2.19
CA ILE A 53 -1.71 2.09 1.64
C ILE A 53 -0.62 1.28 0.94
N PHE A 54 -0.49 0.00 1.31
CA PHE A 54 0.26 -0.98 0.53
C PHE A 54 -0.73 -1.77 -0.31
N SER A 55 -0.57 -1.77 -1.61
CA SER A 55 -1.54 -2.40 -2.50
C SER A 55 -0.89 -3.26 -3.56
N ASP A 56 -1.35 -4.51 -3.67
CA ASP A 56 -1.09 -5.30 -4.87
C ASP A 56 -1.82 -4.65 -6.05
N ILE A 57 -1.35 -4.92 -7.24
CA ILE A 57 -1.97 -4.39 -8.45
C ILE A 57 -3.14 -5.27 -8.87
N ARG A 58 -2.94 -6.58 -8.89
CA ARG A 58 -3.98 -7.53 -9.29
C ARG A 58 -4.64 -8.14 -8.07
N LEU A 59 -5.96 -8.03 -8.01
CA LEU A 59 -6.78 -8.56 -6.94
C LEU A 59 -7.65 -9.72 -7.48
N ALA A 60 -8.45 -10.32 -6.60
CA ALA A 60 -9.25 -11.50 -6.95
C ALA A 60 -10.21 -11.25 -8.11
N ASP A 61 -10.77 -10.08 -8.23
CA ASP A 61 -11.80 -9.73 -9.23
C ASP A 61 -11.28 -8.88 -10.39
N SER A 62 -10.27 -8.02 -10.16
CA SER A 62 -9.71 -7.17 -11.22
C SER A 62 -8.46 -6.46 -10.70
N ASP A 63 -7.92 -5.49 -11.43
CA ASP A 63 -6.80 -4.70 -10.92
C ASP A 63 -7.28 -3.56 -10.02
N VAL A 64 -6.43 -3.15 -9.08
CA VAL A 64 -6.77 -2.20 -8.04
C VAL A 64 -7.06 -0.80 -8.60
N PHE A 65 -6.58 -0.48 -9.78
CA PHE A 65 -6.82 0.83 -10.40
C PHE A 65 -8.31 1.07 -10.67
N GLU A 66 -9.09 0.01 -10.85
CA GLU A 66 -10.55 0.15 -10.98
C GLU A 66 -11.17 0.75 -9.71
N ALA A 67 -10.71 0.31 -8.54
CA ALA A 67 -11.17 0.86 -7.27
C ALA A 67 -10.72 2.32 -7.12
N PHE A 68 -9.48 2.60 -7.44
CA PHE A 68 -8.90 3.95 -7.28
C PHE A 68 -9.49 4.97 -8.24
N ARG A 69 -10.01 4.52 -9.38
CA ARG A 69 -10.77 5.41 -10.27
C ARG A 69 -12.14 5.79 -9.71
N LYS A 70 -12.75 4.87 -8.95
CA LYS A 70 -14.05 5.11 -8.32
C LYS A 70 -13.93 5.94 -7.05
N VAL A 71 -12.94 5.63 -6.22
CA VAL A 71 -12.66 6.36 -4.98
C VAL A 71 -11.15 6.58 -4.91
N MET A 72 -10.71 7.80 -5.18
CA MET A 72 -9.29 8.12 -5.14
C MET A 72 -8.78 8.08 -3.70
N PRO A 73 -7.72 7.32 -3.41
CA PRO A 73 -7.13 7.32 -2.07
C PRO A 73 -6.53 8.68 -1.75
N GLN A 74 -6.73 9.14 -0.52
CA GLN A 74 -6.19 10.42 -0.03
C GLN A 74 -4.86 10.21 0.72
N SER A 75 -4.28 9.06 0.60
CA SER A 75 -3.03 8.67 1.26
C SER A 75 -1.96 8.36 0.23
N PHE A 76 -0.73 8.27 0.69
CA PHE A 76 0.33 7.70 -0.14
C PHE A 76 0.03 6.22 -0.40
N VAL A 77 0.31 5.77 -1.62
CA VAL A 77 0.15 4.37 -2.01
C VAL A 77 1.50 3.83 -2.47
N ILE A 78 1.90 2.70 -1.88
CA ILE A 78 3.06 1.95 -2.32
C ILE A 78 2.54 0.64 -2.89
N PHE A 79 2.81 0.40 -4.17
CA PHE A 79 2.39 -0.84 -4.82
C PHE A 79 3.34 -1.97 -4.45
N THR A 80 2.78 -3.14 -4.14
CA THR A 80 3.55 -4.36 -3.91
C THR A 80 3.26 -5.28 -5.09
N THR A 81 4.28 -5.75 -5.78
CA THR A 81 4.05 -6.50 -7.01
C THR A 81 5.09 -7.60 -7.19
N ALA A 82 4.66 -8.75 -7.72
CA ALA A 82 5.57 -9.71 -8.31
C ALA A 82 6.10 -9.10 -9.61
N TYR A 83 7.25 -9.56 -10.09
CA TYR A 83 7.83 -9.03 -11.32
C TYR A 83 6.84 -9.19 -12.47
N ASP A 84 6.35 -8.08 -12.97
CA ASP A 84 5.51 -7.97 -14.15
C ASP A 84 5.99 -6.73 -14.89
N GLU A 85 6.66 -6.94 -16.01
CA GLU A 85 7.30 -5.88 -16.77
C GLU A 85 6.31 -4.80 -17.18
N TYR A 86 5.10 -5.19 -17.54
CA TYR A 86 4.05 -4.26 -17.95
C TYR A 86 3.58 -3.38 -16.79
N ALA A 87 3.33 -3.99 -15.64
CA ALA A 87 2.91 -3.27 -14.44
C ALA A 87 4.01 -2.32 -13.95
N MET A 88 5.26 -2.77 -13.99
CA MET A 88 6.42 -1.98 -13.57
C MET A 88 6.58 -0.74 -14.43
N GLU A 89 6.40 -0.87 -15.74
CA GLU A 89 6.49 0.26 -16.66
C GLU A 89 5.40 1.29 -16.37
N ALA A 90 4.18 0.84 -16.14
CA ALA A 90 3.06 1.72 -15.82
C ALA A 90 3.31 2.50 -14.52
N ILE A 91 3.84 1.84 -13.50
CA ILE A 91 4.15 2.47 -12.21
C ILE A 91 5.26 3.52 -12.39
N LYS A 92 6.33 3.16 -13.08
CA LYS A 92 7.46 4.08 -13.32
C LYS A 92 7.03 5.30 -14.13
N ASN A 93 6.22 5.10 -15.15
CA ASN A 93 5.77 6.19 -16.02
C ASN A 93 4.89 7.19 -15.27
N ASN A 94 4.21 6.75 -14.22
CA ASN A 94 3.36 7.62 -13.41
C ASN A 94 4.05 8.14 -12.15
N GLY A 95 5.33 7.84 -11.96
CA GLY A 95 6.10 8.31 -10.80
C GLY A 95 5.64 7.72 -9.47
N LEU A 96 5.03 6.54 -9.49
CA LEU A 96 4.50 5.89 -8.30
C LEU A 96 5.57 5.01 -7.64
N ASP A 97 5.50 4.88 -6.32
CA ASP A 97 6.41 4.03 -5.57
C ASP A 97 5.93 2.58 -5.57
N TYR A 98 6.88 1.66 -5.53
CA TYR A 98 6.58 0.23 -5.49
C TYR A 98 7.65 -0.55 -4.73
N LEU A 99 7.26 -1.74 -4.26
CA LEU A 99 8.17 -2.73 -3.69
C LEU A 99 7.95 -4.06 -4.41
N MET A 100 9.04 -4.71 -4.80
CA MET A 100 8.98 -6.01 -5.47
C MET A 100 8.77 -7.12 -4.45
N LYS A 101 7.96 -8.12 -4.80
CA LYS A 101 7.81 -9.35 -4.01
C LYS A 101 8.93 -10.33 -4.36
N PRO A 102 9.46 -11.06 -3.37
CA PRO A 102 9.16 -10.99 -1.95
C PRO A 102 9.70 -9.71 -1.34
N ILE A 103 8.89 -9.09 -0.46
CA ILE A 103 9.24 -7.79 0.10
C ILE A 103 10.43 -7.93 1.05
N ASP A 104 11.46 -7.13 0.81
CA ASP A 104 12.65 -7.05 1.65
C ASP A 104 12.40 -6.11 2.83
N ALA A 105 12.76 -6.56 4.03
CA ALA A 105 12.53 -5.79 5.25
C ALA A 105 13.26 -4.44 5.24
N GLY A 106 14.48 -4.40 4.69
CA GLY A 106 15.26 -3.15 4.59
C GLY A 106 14.63 -2.15 3.64
N GLU A 107 14.14 -2.62 2.49
CA GLU A 107 13.46 -1.76 1.52
C GLU A 107 12.14 -1.22 2.09
N LEU A 108 11.40 -2.05 2.80
CA LEU A 108 10.15 -1.64 3.46
C LEU A 108 10.43 -0.57 4.52
N ARG A 109 11.44 -0.78 5.35
CA ARG A 109 11.85 0.18 6.38
C ARG A 109 12.22 1.53 5.75
N ALA A 110 13.00 1.51 4.67
CA ALA A 110 13.40 2.71 3.96
C ALA A 110 12.19 3.43 3.37
N ALA A 111 11.23 2.71 2.80
CA ALA A 111 10.03 3.29 2.24
C ALA A 111 9.18 3.98 3.31
N ILE A 112 8.97 3.33 4.45
CA ILE A 112 8.21 3.90 5.56
C ILE A 112 8.93 5.14 6.12
N GLY A 113 10.25 5.05 6.29
CA GLY A 113 11.06 6.17 6.77
C GLY A 113 11.02 7.37 5.85
N LYS A 114 11.09 7.16 4.54
CA LYS A 114 11.00 8.21 3.54
C LYS A 114 9.66 8.94 3.61
N LEU A 115 8.57 8.22 3.77
CA LEU A 115 7.26 8.82 3.88
C LEU A 115 7.09 9.64 5.15
N ARG A 116 7.61 9.16 6.27
CA ARG A 116 7.60 9.89 7.54
C ARG A 116 8.39 11.18 7.43
N PHE A 117 9.55 11.13 6.80
CA PHE A 117 10.39 12.29 6.58
C PHE A 117 9.69 13.33 5.71
N ASN A 118 9.11 12.92 4.59
CA ASN A 118 8.40 13.81 3.69
C ASN A 118 7.19 14.46 4.36
N ARG A 119 6.45 13.69 5.16
CA ARG A 119 5.31 14.19 5.92
C ARG A 119 5.72 15.23 6.95
N TYR A 120 6.80 14.97 7.66
CA TYR A 120 7.35 15.90 8.64
C TYR A 120 7.80 17.21 7.98
N ALA A 121 8.49 17.13 6.85
CA ALA A 121 8.93 18.28 6.10
C ALA A 121 7.74 19.14 5.63
N GLN A 122 6.65 18.51 5.19
CA GLN A 122 5.43 19.21 4.80
C GLN A 122 4.76 19.93 5.97
N GLN A 123 4.76 19.30 7.14
CA GLN A 123 4.17 19.88 8.35
C GLN A 123 4.98 21.06 8.89
N SER A 124 6.28 21.06 8.69
CA SER A 124 7.14 22.13 9.19
C SER A 124 7.27 23.31 8.23
N ALA A 125 6.69 23.20 7.05
CA ALA A 125 6.64 24.29 6.11
C ALA A 125 5.44 25.20 6.40
#